data_4076aee9b18c8a19979f062d6e15cfe0
#
_entry.id   4076aee9b18c8a19979f062d6e15cfe0
#
_cell.length_a   1.000
_cell.length_b   1.000
_cell.length_c   1.000
_cell.angle_alpha   90.00
_cell.angle_beta   90.00
_cell.angle_gamma   90.00
#
_symmetry.space_group_name_H-M   'P 1'
#
loop_
_entity.id
_entity.type
_entity.pdbx_description
1 polymer ?
#
loop_
_entity_poly.entity_id
_entity_poly.type
_entity_poly.pdbx_seq_one_letter_code
_entity_poly.pdbx_strand_id
1 'polypeptide(L)'
;MKKLNTHDLLEELVPSILHKIQWKKSMRWNDFSLNWGRPLKSILAIFDKKKLSFKFHHLTSSNSTFVDKEFEEKKKIFFDFKDYNNFFKKLNITIDHNQRKNFIEKKLNEISSIKNILIETIPSYLMKLLI
;
A
#
# COMPACT_ATOMS: atom_id res chain seq x y z
N MET A 1 -10.87 31.52 18.58
CA MET A 1 -10.17 30.25 18.20
C MET A 1 -10.55 29.89 16.77
N LYS A 2 -9.57 29.85 15.83
CA LYS A 2 -9.82 29.31 14.48
C LYS A 2 -10.14 27.82 14.59
N LYS A 3 -11.30 27.40 14.15
CA LYS A 3 -11.68 25.99 14.10
C LYS A 3 -10.79 25.34 13.05
N LEU A 4 -9.80 24.56 13.47
CA LEU A 4 -8.93 23.81 12.58
C LEU A 4 -9.79 22.73 11.89
N ASN A 5 -9.84 22.78 10.57
CA ASN A 5 -10.47 21.75 9.77
C ASN A 5 -9.47 20.57 9.66
N THR A 6 -9.85 19.38 10.09
CA THR A 6 -8.99 18.18 10.05
C THR A 6 -8.52 17.88 8.62
N HIS A 7 -9.34 18.15 7.62
CA HIS A 7 -9.01 17.91 6.23
C HIS A 7 -7.83 18.80 5.78
N ASP A 8 -7.89 20.10 6.05
CA ASP A 8 -6.83 21.06 5.69
C ASP A 8 -5.52 20.73 6.43
N LEU A 9 -5.64 20.35 7.71
CA LEU A 9 -4.49 19.92 8.50
C LEU A 9 -3.81 18.68 7.92
N LEU A 10 -4.58 17.69 7.46
CA LEU A 10 -4.03 16.47 6.85
C LEU A 10 -3.36 16.75 5.51
N GLU A 11 -3.90 17.66 4.71
CA GLU A 11 -3.29 18.07 3.42
C GLU A 11 -1.90 18.71 3.62
N GLU A 12 -1.68 19.38 4.74
CA GLU A 12 -0.38 19.95 5.11
C GLU A 12 0.56 18.93 5.78
N LEU A 13 0.05 18.13 6.71
CA LEU A 13 0.86 17.22 7.51
C LEU A 13 1.34 15.99 6.72
N VAL A 14 0.50 15.41 5.87
CA VAL A 14 0.85 14.16 5.17
C VAL A 14 2.09 14.33 4.29
N PRO A 15 2.23 15.35 3.45
CA PRO A 15 3.47 15.57 2.70
C PRO A 15 4.69 15.73 3.60
N SER A 16 4.55 16.47 4.70
CA SER A 16 5.63 16.67 5.69
C SER A 16 6.10 15.35 6.30
N ILE A 17 5.18 14.45 6.62
CA ILE A 17 5.50 13.11 7.14
C ILE A 17 6.19 12.28 6.07
N LEU A 18 5.68 12.28 4.83
CA LEU A 18 6.27 11.52 3.73
C LEU A 18 7.73 11.93 3.47
N HIS A 19 8.06 13.23 3.59
CA HIS A 19 9.44 13.72 3.46
C HIS A 19 10.38 13.23 4.58
N LYS A 20 9.84 12.89 5.75
CA LYS A 20 10.63 12.41 6.91
C LYS A 20 10.88 10.89 6.90
N ILE A 21 10.26 10.14 6.00
CA ILE A 21 10.45 8.69 5.92
C ILE A 21 11.88 8.38 5.48
N GLN A 22 12.60 7.70 6.35
CA GLN A 22 13.95 7.20 6.08
C GLN A 22 13.90 5.75 5.61
N TRP A 23 14.31 5.53 4.37
CA TRP A 23 14.39 4.20 3.78
C TRP A 23 15.76 3.59 4.03
N LYS A 24 15.82 2.36 4.52
CA LYS A 24 17.09 1.61 4.64
C LYS A 24 17.77 1.40 3.29
N LYS A 25 16.96 1.20 2.25
CA LYS A 25 17.40 1.14 0.85
C LYS A 25 16.43 1.99 0.03
N SER A 26 16.96 2.94 -0.69
CA SER A 26 16.20 3.79 -1.60
C SER A 26 16.98 4.00 -2.88
N MET A 27 16.30 4.30 -3.94
CA MET A 27 16.93 4.67 -5.20
C MET A 27 16.13 5.77 -5.87
N ARG A 28 16.80 6.49 -6.74
CA ARG A 28 16.19 7.48 -7.60
C ARG A 28 15.65 6.80 -8.85
N TRP A 29 14.42 7.12 -9.19
CA TRP A 29 13.72 6.54 -10.33
C TRP A 29 13.53 7.59 -11.41
N ASN A 30 13.95 7.25 -12.62
CA ASN A 30 13.91 8.16 -13.76
C ASN A 30 14.63 9.49 -13.45
N ASP A 31 14.24 10.59 -14.07
CA ASP A 31 14.80 11.94 -13.88
C ASP A 31 14.24 12.67 -12.64
N PHE A 32 13.44 11.99 -11.83
CA PHE A 32 12.89 12.59 -10.61
C PHE A 32 13.94 12.65 -9.49
N SER A 33 13.92 13.72 -8.71
CA SER A 33 14.82 13.92 -7.57
C SER A 33 14.46 13.09 -6.33
N LEU A 34 13.30 12.42 -6.35
CA LEU A 34 12.80 11.64 -5.21
C LEU A 34 13.56 10.33 -5.05
N ASN A 35 14.17 10.14 -3.87
CA ASN A 35 14.67 8.85 -3.42
C ASN A 35 13.57 8.12 -2.65
N TRP A 36 13.16 6.95 -3.14
CA TRP A 36 12.10 6.15 -2.54
C TRP A 36 12.42 4.66 -2.60
N GLY A 37 11.83 3.86 -1.71
CA GLY A 37 12.10 2.43 -1.66
C GLY A 37 11.71 1.66 -2.93
N ARG A 38 10.68 2.14 -3.65
CA ARG A 38 10.23 1.61 -4.95
C ARG A 38 9.68 2.75 -5.81
N PRO A 39 9.52 2.57 -7.16
CA PRO A 39 8.94 3.60 -8.01
C PRO A 39 7.56 4.01 -7.51
N LEU A 40 7.39 5.28 -7.21
CA LEU A 40 6.11 5.82 -6.75
C LEU A 40 5.34 6.36 -7.96
N LYS A 41 4.26 5.69 -8.35
CA LYS A 41 3.46 6.02 -9.54
C LYS A 41 2.22 6.87 -9.22
N SER A 42 1.63 6.72 -8.05
CA SER A 42 0.43 7.45 -7.62
C SER A 42 0.33 7.51 -6.11
N ILE A 43 -0.43 8.48 -5.61
CA ILE A 43 -0.78 8.61 -4.20
C ILE A 43 -2.30 8.62 -4.10
N LEU A 44 -2.87 7.58 -3.49
CA LEU A 44 -4.28 7.51 -3.16
C LEU A 44 -4.48 8.06 -1.74
N ALA A 45 -5.22 9.15 -1.61
CA ALA A 45 -5.46 9.79 -0.33
C ALA A 45 -6.92 10.21 -0.19
N ILE A 46 -7.62 9.56 0.74
CA ILE A 46 -9.03 9.79 1.04
C ILE A 46 -9.19 9.87 2.55
N PHE A 47 -9.89 10.88 3.02
CA PHE A 47 -10.29 11.03 4.41
C PHE A 47 -11.76 11.41 4.47
N ASP A 48 -12.53 10.69 5.26
CA ASP A 48 -13.99 10.91 5.40
C ASP A 48 -14.72 11.02 4.05
N LYS A 49 -14.46 10.08 3.13
CA LYS A 49 -14.99 9.99 1.76
C LYS A 49 -14.63 11.17 0.84
N LYS A 50 -13.78 12.06 1.30
CA LYS A 50 -13.27 13.19 0.52
C LYS A 50 -11.83 13.00 0.14
N LYS A 51 -11.48 13.39 -1.07
CA LYS A 51 -10.12 13.38 -1.55
C LYS A 51 -9.28 14.39 -0.78
N LEU A 52 -8.13 13.98 -0.24
CA LEU A 52 -7.08 14.89 0.23
C LEU A 52 -6.25 15.34 -0.96
N SER A 53 -6.08 16.66 -1.13
CA SER A 53 -5.38 17.24 -2.27
C SER A 53 -4.07 17.87 -1.83
N PHE A 54 -2.96 17.15 -2.01
CA PHE A 54 -1.62 17.64 -1.74
C PHE A 54 -0.64 17.21 -2.84
N LYS A 55 0.48 17.90 -2.91
CA LYS A 55 1.57 17.58 -3.84
C LYS A 55 2.74 16.97 -3.08
N PHE A 56 3.32 15.90 -3.64
CA PHE A 56 4.53 15.29 -3.13
C PHE A 56 5.47 15.00 -4.30
N HIS A 57 6.56 15.77 -4.39
CA HIS A 57 7.47 15.76 -5.53
C HIS A 57 6.75 15.94 -6.87
N HIS A 58 6.85 14.96 -7.77
CA HIS A 58 6.22 14.96 -9.09
C HIS A 58 4.77 14.48 -9.09
N LEU A 59 4.27 14.00 -7.95
CA LEU A 59 2.94 13.43 -7.83
C LEU A 59 1.97 14.37 -7.11
N THR A 60 0.73 14.34 -7.56
CA THR A 60 -0.42 14.92 -6.84
C THR A 60 -1.30 13.80 -6.34
N SER A 61 -1.70 13.87 -5.09
CA SER A 61 -2.62 12.91 -4.49
C SER A 61 -3.98 12.92 -5.18
N SER A 62 -4.63 11.77 -5.24
CA SER A 62 -5.95 11.64 -5.85
C SER A 62 -6.78 10.61 -5.09
N ASN A 63 -8.03 10.44 -5.51
CA ASN A 63 -8.89 9.34 -5.08
C ASN A 63 -8.82 8.13 -6.05
N SER A 64 -7.82 8.10 -6.93
CA SER A 64 -7.60 7.00 -7.88
C SER A 64 -6.19 6.46 -7.79
N THR A 65 -6.03 5.18 -8.07
CA THR A 65 -4.72 4.53 -8.19
C THR A 65 -4.73 3.49 -9.31
N PHE A 66 -3.54 3.07 -9.71
CA PHE A 66 -3.38 1.98 -10.67
C PHE A 66 -3.77 0.65 -10.03
N VAL A 67 -4.54 -0.15 -10.75
CA VAL A 67 -5.10 -1.41 -10.24
C VAL A 67 -4.70 -2.59 -11.11
N ASP A 68 -3.79 -2.37 -12.04
CA ASP A 68 -3.44 -3.34 -13.06
C ASP A 68 -2.33 -4.29 -12.62
N LYS A 69 -2.43 -5.55 -13.03
CA LYS A 69 -1.37 -6.55 -12.89
C LYS A 69 -0.45 -6.60 -14.12
N GLU A 70 -0.96 -6.18 -15.26
CA GLU A 70 -0.29 -6.28 -16.55
C GLU A 70 -0.27 -4.89 -17.18
N PHE A 71 0.83 -4.31 -17.42
CA PHE A 71 1.20 -3.11 -18.19
C PHE A 71 0.11 -2.14 -18.72
N GLU A 72 -1.18 -2.45 -18.58
CA GLU A 72 -2.27 -1.52 -18.89
C GLU A 72 -2.47 -0.55 -17.72
N GLU A 73 -2.21 0.72 -17.94
CA GLU A 73 -2.34 1.79 -16.92
C GLU A 73 -3.81 2.09 -16.55
N LYS A 74 -4.55 1.06 -16.13
CA LYS A 74 -5.93 1.25 -15.67
C LYS A 74 -5.94 1.87 -14.28
N LYS A 75 -6.54 3.05 -14.19
CA LYS A 75 -6.81 3.73 -12.92
C LYS A 75 -8.22 3.42 -12.48
N LYS A 76 -8.38 3.15 -11.18
CA LYS A 76 -9.69 3.02 -10.53
C LYS A 76 -9.85 4.07 -9.45
N ILE A 77 -11.03 4.68 -9.41
CA ILE A 77 -11.47 5.63 -8.39
C ILE A 77 -12.03 4.86 -7.20
N PHE A 78 -11.69 5.30 -6.01
CA PHE A 78 -12.19 4.79 -4.74
C PHE A 78 -12.82 5.92 -3.93
N PHE A 79 -13.83 5.58 -3.15
CA PHE A 79 -14.54 6.55 -2.31
C PHE A 79 -14.19 6.41 -0.83
N ASP A 80 -13.88 5.20 -0.39
CA ASP A 80 -13.48 4.92 0.99
C ASP A 80 -12.62 3.64 1.08
N PHE A 81 -12.15 3.35 2.29
CA PHE A 81 -11.34 2.16 2.56
C PHE A 81 -12.11 0.86 2.32
N LYS A 82 -13.42 0.84 2.56
CA LYS A 82 -14.25 -0.36 2.35
C LYS A 82 -14.35 -0.70 0.87
N ASP A 83 -14.57 0.30 0.01
CA ASP A 83 -14.59 0.11 -1.45
C ASP A 83 -13.21 -0.38 -1.95
N TYR A 84 -12.13 0.24 -1.49
CA TYR A 84 -10.75 -0.17 -1.78
C TYR A 84 -10.48 -1.63 -1.39
N ASN A 85 -10.77 -2.00 -0.15
CA ASN A 85 -10.55 -3.35 0.36
C ASN A 85 -11.40 -4.40 -0.37
N ASN A 86 -12.67 -4.10 -0.63
CA ASN A 86 -13.57 -5.01 -1.35
C ASN A 86 -13.12 -5.25 -2.79
N PHE A 87 -12.61 -4.21 -3.46
CA PHE A 87 -12.08 -4.35 -4.80
C PHE A 87 -10.89 -5.31 -4.85
N PHE A 88 -9.91 -5.12 -3.96
CA PHE A 88 -8.73 -5.99 -3.94
C PHE A 88 -9.03 -7.41 -3.48
N LYS A 89 -10.00 -7.60 -2.57
CA LYS A 89 -10.49 -8.93 -2.20
C LYS A 89 -11.07 -9.70 -3.40
N LYS A 90 -11.82 -9.04 -4.30
CA LYS A 90 -12.34 -9.65 -5.53
C LYS A 90 -11.22 -10.11 -6.48
N LEU A 91 -10.06 -9.46 -6.42
CA LEU A 91 -8.86 -9.84 -7.17
C LEU A 91 -7.97 -10.86 -6.43
N ASN A 92 -8.46 -11.44 -5.33
CA ASN A 92 -7.70 -12.34 -4.45
C ASN A 92 -6.41 -11.70 -3.88
N ILE A 93 -6.43 -10.38 -3.68
CA ILE A 93 -5.33 -9.64 -3.07
C ILE A 93 -5.69 -9.32 -1.62
N THR A 94 -4.90 -9.82 -0.69
CA THR A 94 -5.05 -9.52 0.74
C THR A 94 -4.15 -8.35 1.11
N ILE A 95 -4.76 -7.22 1.48
CA ILE A 95 -4.03 -5.98 1.81
C ILE A 95 -3.45 -6.06 3.22
N ASP A 96 -4.24 -6.56 4.17
CA ASP A 96 -3.84 -6.66 5.57
C ASP A 96 -2.70 -7.68 5.74
N HIS A 97 -1.61 -7.23 6.37
CA HIS A 97 -0.40 -8.02 6.57
C HIS A 97 -0.65 -9.26 7.44
N ASN A 98 -1.41 -9.11 8.54
CA ASN A 98 -1.67 -10.21 9.46
C ASN A 98 -2.60 -11.26 8.83
N GLN A 99 -3.64 -10.81 8.11
CA GLN A 99 -4.52 -11.72 7.38
C GLN A 99 -3.74 -12.49 6.32
N ARG A 100 -2.85 -11.83 5.59
CA ARG A 100 -2.00 -12.49 4.58
C ARG A 100 -1.05 -13.50 5.21
N LYS A 101 -0.41 -13.17 6.33
CA LYS A 101 0.44 -14.08 7.10
C LYS A 101 -0.33 -15.32 7.53
N ASN A 102 -1.47 -15.15 8.19
CA ASN A 102 -2.31 -16.24 8.67
C ASN A 102 -2.79 -17.14 7.52
N PHE A 103 -3.13 -16.55 6.38
CA PHE A 103 -3.52 -17.30 5.19
C PHE A 103 -2.36 -18.16 4.66
N ILE A 104 -1.15 -17.62 4.58
CA ILE A 104 0.03 -18.36 4.13
C ILE A 104 0.36 -19.49 5.11
N GLU A 105 0.37 -19.23 6.41
CA GLU A 105 0.62 -20.26 7.44
C GLU A 105 -0.40 -21.39 7.36
N LYS A 106 -1.68 -21.05 7.23
CA LYS A 106 -2.74 -22.04 7.06
C LYS A 106 -2.52 -22.92 5.82
N LYS A 107 -2.19 -22.31 4.69
CA LYS A 107 -1.95 -23.06 3.44
C LYS A 107 -0.70 -23.92 3.51
N LEU A 108 0.35 -23.47 4.16
CA LEU A 108 1.55 -24.30 4.39
C LEU A 108 1.22 -25.52 5.26
N ASN A 109 0.45 -25.36 6.33
CA ASN A 109 0.03 -26.47 7.19
C ASN A 109 -0.88 -27.46 6.46
N GLU A 110 -1.80 -26.98 5.62
CA GLU A 110 -2.63 -27.85 4.77
C GLU A 110 -1.76 -28.71 3.82
N ILE A 111 -0.77 -28.09 3.15
CA ILE A 111 0.15 -28.81 2.25
C ILE A 111 1.02 -29.80 3.02
N SER A 112 1.53 -29.41 4.18
CA SER A 112 2.31 -30.27 5.07
C SER A 112 1.54 -31.54 5.42
N SER A 113 0.28 -31.40 5.82
CA SER A 113 -0.58 -32.52 6.21
C SER A 113 -0.91 -33.43 5.02
N ILE A 114 -1.23 -32.86 3.86
CA ILE A 114 -1.60 -33.64 2.65
C ILE A 114 -0.40 -34.41 2.10
N LYS A 115 0.78 -33.81 2.10
CA LYS A 115 1.98 -34.37 1.49
C LYS A 115 2.89 -35.12 2.46
N ASN A 116 2.52 -35.12 3.74
CA ASN A 116 3.33 -35.66 4.83
C ASN A 116 4.76 -35.14 4.82
N ILE A 117 4.91 -33.82 4.60
CA ILE A 117 6.20 -33.12 4.54
C ILE A 117 6.29 -32.21 5.78
N LEU A 118 7.45 -32.26 6.44
CA LEU A 118 7.75 -31.32 7.52
C LEU A 118 8.12 -29.97 6.90
N ILE A 119 7.32 -28.92 7.17
CA ILE A 119 7.63 -27.57 6.72
C ILE A 119 8.31 -26.84 7.88
N GLU A 120 9.60 -26.59 7.75
CA GLU A 120 10.34 -25.79 8.70
C GLU A 120 10.09 -24.30 8.40
N THR A 121 9.25 -23.67 9.20
CA THR A 121 8.97 -22.23 9.08
C THR A 121 10.06 -21.40 9.75
N ILE A 122 11.00 -20.90 8.97
CA ILE A 122 11.95 -19.91 9.46
C ILE A 122 11.25 -18.54 9.45
N PRO A 123 11.01 -17.90 10.63
CA PRO A 123 10.29 -16.63 10.72
C PRO A 123 10.81 -15.54 9.79
N SER A 124 12.13 -15.51 9.54
CA SER A 124 12.76 -14.53 8.65
C SER A 124 12.39 -14.72 7.17
N TYR A 125 12.03 -15.93 6.73
CA TYR A 125 11.56 -16.18 5.35
C TYR A 125 10.10 -15.81 5.16
N LEU A 126 9.23 -16.10 6.16
CA LEU A 126 7.85 -15.63 6.14
C LEU A 126 7.77 -14.10 6.04
N MET A 127 8.63 -13.39 6.76
CA MET A 127 8.71 -11.93 6.68
C MET A 127 9.13 -11.44 5.28
N LYS A 128 9.97 -12.16 4.55
CA LYS A 128 10.37 -11.80 3.18
C LYS A 128 9.27 -12.03 2.13
N LEU A 129 8.42 -13.02 2.34
CA LEU A 129 7.27 -13.31 1.46
C LEU A 129 6.12 -12.31 1.65
N LEU A 130 6.16 -11.52 2.74
CA LEU A 130 5.12 -10.58 3.12
C LEU A 130 5.39 -9.15 2.64
N ILE A 131 6.56 -8.87 2.09
CA ILE A 131 6.95 -7.60 1.48
C ILE A 131 6.70 -7.67 -0.02
#